data_a30b44a8d98a7f3ac86b1c8968c1d190
#
_entry.id   a30b44a8d98a7f3ac86b1c8968c1d190
#
_cell.length_a   1.000
_cell.length_b   1.000
_cell.length_c   1.000
_cell.angle_alpha   90.00
_cell.angle_beta   90.00
_cell.angle_gamma   90.00
#
_symmetry.space_group_name_H-M   'P 1'
#
loop_
_entity.id
_entity.type
_entity.pdbx_description
1 polymer ?
#
loop_
_entity_poly.entity_id
_entity_poly.type
_entity_poly.pdbx_seq_one_letter_code
_entity_poly.pdbx_strand_id
1 'polypeptide(L)' 'GSAHTFGHLAFRVEDIYATCEHLQKMGYKISRPPRDGHMAFVRSPDLISIELLQDGHLPPREPWQSMPNTGSW' A
#
# COMPACT_ATOMS: atom_id res chain seq x y z
N GLY A 1 -0.03 14.23 -3.79
CA GLY A 1 1.15 14.74 -3.22
C GLY A 1 1.94 15.57 -4.19
N SER A 2 2.99 16.08 -3.72
CA SER A 2 3.86 16.92 -4.53
C SER A 2 4.71 16.07 -5.45
N ALA A 3 4.79 16.45 -6.70
CA ALA A 3 5.57 15.71 -7.67
C ALA A 3 7.07 15.74 -7.36
N HIS A 4 7.51 16.68 -6.58
CA HIS A 4 8.91 16.80 -6.24
C HIS A 4 9.28 16.12 -4.92
N THR A 5 8.36 15.39 -4.33
CA THR A 5 8.67 14.60 -3.14
C THR A 5 9.44 13.36 -3.58
N PHE A 6 10.70 13.29 -3.17
CA PHE A 6 11.56 12.19 -3.56
C PHE A 6 11.11 10.89 -2.94
N GLY A 7 11.13 9.82 -3.75
CA GLY A 7 10.82 8.49 -3.28
C GLY A 7 9.36 8.30 -2.88
N HIS A 8 8.47 9.11 -3.41
CA HIS A 8 7.04 9.01 -3.10
C HIS A 8 6.23 9.01 -4.38
N LEU A 9 5.50 7.93 -4.60
CA LEU A 9 4.62 7.76 -5.76
C LEU A 9 3.23 7.38 -5.27
N ALA A 10 2.22 7.70 -6.06
CA ALA A 10 0.84 7.33 -5.75
C ALA A 10 0.21 6.67 -6.97
N PHE A 11 -0.46 5.55 -6.76
CA PHE A 11 -1.13 4.81 -7.81
C PHE A 11 -2.55 4.44 -7.41
N ARG A 12 -3.45 4.53 -8.36
CA ARG A 12 -4.82 4.05 -8.19
C ARG A 12 -4.90 2.61 -8.66
N VAL A 13 -5.56 1.76 -7.90
CA VAL A 13 -5.64 0.33 -8.19
C VAL A 13 -7.10 -0.14 -8.13
N GLU A 14 -7.38 -1.25 -8.79
CA GLU A 14 -8.73 -1.81 -8.82
C GLU A 14 -8.99 -2.80 -7.69
N ASP A 15 -7.95 -3.49 -7.21
CA ASP A 15 -8.05 -4.43 -6.10
C ASP A 15 -6.81 -4.27 -5.24
N ILE A 16 -6.95 -3.46 -4.20
CA ILE A 16 -5.80 -3.11 -3.36
C ILE A 16 -5.24 -4.33 -2.61
N TYR A 17 -6.09 -5.30 -2.27
CA TYR A 17 -5.62 -6.51 -1.59
C TYR A 17 -4.76 -7.35 -2.50
N ALA A 18 -5.21 -7.57 -3.73
CA ALA A 18 -4.44 -8.33 -4.71
C ALA A 18 -3.13 -7.62 -5.05
N THR A 19 -3.18 -6.30 -5.16
CA THR A 19 -1.98 -5.52 -5.46
C THR A 19 -0.96 -5.62 -4.32
N CYS A 20 -1.40 -5.48 -3.07
CA CYS A 20 -0.48 -5.60 -1.93
C CYS A 20 0.12 -7.00 -1.85
N GLU A 21 -0.69 -8.04 -2.07
CA GLU A 21 -0.18 -9.41 -2.06
C GLU A 21 0.87 -9.61 -3.14
N HIS A 22 0.59 -9.12 -4.34
CA HIS A 22 1.53 -9.23 -5.46
C HIS A 22 2.85 -8.51 -5.14
N LEU A 23 2.76 -7.31 -4.58
CA LEU A 23 3.96 -6.54 -4.27
C LEU A 23 4.78 -7.20 -3.16
N GLN A 24 4.14 -7.81 -2.17
CA GLN A 24 4.86 -8.55 -1.15
C GLN A 24 5.68 -9.69 -1.76
N LYS A 25 5.11 -10.39 -2.74
CA LYS A 25 5.83 -11.47 -3.43
C LYS A 25 7.01 -10.95 -4.21
N MET A 26 6.99 -9.68 -4.60
CA MET A 26 8.08 -9.04 -5.31
C MET A 26 9.13 -8.42 -4.38
N GLY A 27 8.98 -8.57 -3.08
CA GLY A 27 9.94 -8.04 -2.12
C GLY A 27 9.60 -6.67 -1.56
N TYR A 28 8.42 -6.15 -1.85
CA TYR A 28 7.97 -4.89 -1.26
C TYR A 28 7.51 -5.11 0.16
N LYS A 29 7.70 -4.08 0.99
CA LYS A 29 7.26 -4.11 2.38
C LYS A 29 5.97 -3.31 2.53
N ILE A 30 5.01 -3.88 3.24
CA ILE A 30 3.75 -3.19 3.52
C ILE A 30 3.96 -2.34 4.76
N SER A 31 4.03 -1.02 4.59
CA SER A 31 4.23 -0.09 5.71
C SER A 31 2.92 0.23 6.40
N ARG A 32 1.87 0.47 5.61
CA ARG A 32 0.52 0.65 6.13
C ARG A 32 -0.40 -0.28 5.37
N PRO A 33 -0.95 -1.31 6.04
CA PRO A 33 -1.82 -2.27 5.35
C PRO A 33 -3.15 -1.65 4.94
N PRO A 34 -3.80 -2.19 3.90
CA PRO A 34 -5.08 -1.68 3.41
C PRO A 34 -6.24 -2.19 4.27
N ARG A 35 -6.31 -1.74 5.51
CA ARG A 35 -7.29 -2.24 6.48
C ARG A 35 -8.72 -1.95 6.09
N ASP A 36 -8.94 -0.78 5.47
CA ASP A 36 -10.27 -0.34 5.06
C ASP A 36 -10.56 -0.66 3.59
N GLY A 37 -9.64 -1.34 2.92
CA GLY A 37 -9.80 -1.65 1.51
C GLY A 37 -9.75 -0.43 0.62
N HIS A 38 -9.11 0.64 1.07
CA HIS A 38 -9.07 1.90 0.33
C HIS A 38 -7.67 2.42 0.08
N MET A 39 -6.81 2.38 1.09
CA MET A 39 -5.47 2.96 0.98
C MET A 39 -4.44 2.08 1.66
N ALA A 40 -3.25 2.05 1.07
CA ALA A 40 -2.10 1.36 1.64
C ALA A 40 -0.83 2.12 1.31
N PHE A 41 0.18 1.97 2.13
CA PHE A 41 1.53 2.39 1.82
C PHE A 41 2.44 1.18 1.77
N VAL A 42 3.25 1.11 0.71
CA VAL A 42 4.24 0.06 0.56
C VAL A 42 5.59 0.71 0.28
N ARG A 43 6.66 -0.03 0.55
CA ARG A 43 8.00 0.45 0.29
C ARG A 43 8.72 -0.54 -0.60
N SER A 44 9.29 -0.04 -1.70
CA SER A 44 10.03 -0.89 -2.61
C SER A 44 11.36 -1.33 -2.00
N PRO A 45 12.02 -2.35 -2.59
CA PRO A 45 13.37 -2.72 -2.15
C PRO A 45 14.36 -1.55 -2.22
N ASP A 46 14.12 -0.59 -3.11
CA ASP A 46 14.94 0.61 -3.24
C ASP A 46 14.51 1.72 -2.28
N LEU A 47 13.65 1.42 -1.33
CA LEU A 47 13.17 2.34 -0.30
C LEU A 47 12.32 3.48 -0.83
N ILE A 48 11.65 3.29 -1.95
CA ILE A 48 10.69 4.25 -2.49
C ILE A 48 9.32 3.97 -1.87
N SER A 49 8.74 4.99 -1.26
CA SER A 49 7.39 4.89 -0.69
C SER A 49 6.35 5.01 -1.78
N ILE A 50 5.38 4.10 -1.79
CA ILE A 50 4.32 4.07 -2.78
C ILE A 50 2.99 4.06 -2.05
N GLU A 51 2.13 5.00 -2.40
CA GLU A 51 0.77 5.05 -1.89
C GLU A 51 -0.15 4.37 -2.90
N LEU A 52 -0.94 3.41 -2.43
CA LEU A 52 -1.92 2.73 -3.25
C LEU A 52 -3.31 3.21 -2.85
N LEU A 53 -4.11 3.60 -3.82
CA LEU A 53 -5.46 4.10 -3.60
C LEU A 53 -6.45 3.25 -4.38
N GLN A 54 -7.44 2.73 -3.68
CA GLN A 54 -8.54 1.98 -4.25
C GLN A 54 -9.69 2.92 -4.53
N ASP A 55 -10.33 2.79 -5.68
CA ASP A 55 -11.58 3.50 -5.93
C ASP A 55 -12.66 2.88 -5.05
N GLY A 56 -13.26 3.69 -4.18
CA GLY A 56 -14.20 3.18 -3.20
C GLY A 56 -13.50 2.43 -2.09
N HIS A 57 -14.24 1.58 -1.39
CA HIS A 57 -13.74 0.78 -0.29
C HIS A 57 -14.12 -0.67 -0.49
N LEU A 58 -13.15 -1.56 -0.39
CA LEU A 58 -13.41 -3.00 -0.37
C LEU A 58 -13.71 -3.42 1.07
N PRO A 59 -14.47 -4.52 1.27
CA PRO A 59 -14.72 -5.02 2.62
C PRO A 59 -13.40 -5.37 3.32
N PRO A 60 -13.29 -5.14 4.63
CA PRO A 60 -12.10 -5.53 5.38
C PRO A 60 -11.78 -7.02 5.18
N ARG A 61 -10.49 -7.33 5.08
CA ARG A 61 -10.03 -8.69 4.79
C ARG A 61 -8.72 -8.95 5.52
N GLU A 62 -8.61 -10.16 6.07
CA GLU A 62 -7.34 -10.61 6.62
C GLU A 62 -6.39 -11.05 5.52
N PRO A 63 -5.09 -10.94 5.72
CA PRO A 63 -4.40 -10.52 6.95
C PRO A 63 -4.32 -9.00 7.14
N TRP A 64 -4.83 -8.25 6.18
CA TRP A 64 -4.66 -6.80 6.15
C TRP A 64 -5.34 -6.10 7.30
N GLN A 65 -6.51 -6.58 7.70
CA GLN A 65 -7.31 -5.93 8.73
C GLN A 65 -6.59 -5.89 10.08
N SER A 66 -5.88 -6.94 10.43
CA SER A 66 -5.19 -7.01 11.72
C SER A 66 -3.70 -6.75 11.64
N MET A 67 -3.17 -6.52 10.45
CA MET A 67 -1.75 -6.26 10.26
C MET A 67 -1.39 -4.88 10.85
N PRO A 68 -0.32 -4.77 11.64
CA PRO A 68 0.07 -3.48 12.22
C PRO A 68 0.70 -2.55 11.18
N ASN A 69 0.60 -1.24 11.44
CA ASN A 69 1.38 -0.26 10.70
C ASN A 69 2.82 -0.34 11.19
N THR A 70 3.76 -0.51 10.27
CA THR A 70 5.15 -0.77 10.63
C THR A 70 6.13 0.25 10.10
N GLY A 71 5.67 1.31 9.45
CA GLY A 71 6.58 2.27 8.88
C GLY A 71 6.07 3.68 8.99
N SER A 72 6.93 4.65 8.67
CA SER A 72 6.49 6.01 8.46
C SER A 72 6.34 6.24 6.95
N TRP A 73 5.37 7.04 6.63
CA TRP A 73 5.04 7.28 5.23
C TRP A 73 4.77 8.76 4.97
#